data_84924be1e37dba9954b793c14fc0ef66
#
_entry.id   84924be1e37dba9954b793c14fc0ef66
#
_cell.length_a   1.000
_cell.length_b   1.000
_cell.length_c   1.000
_cell.angle_alpha   90.00
_cell.angle_beta   90.00
_cell.angle_gamma   90.00
#
_symmetry.space_group_name_H-M   'P 1'
#
loop_
_entity.id
_entity.type
_entity.pdbx_description
1 polymer ?
#
loop_
_entity_poly.entity_id
_entity_poly.type
_entity_poly.pdbx_seq_one_letter_code
_entity_poly.pdbx_strand_id
1 'polypeptide(L)'
;VMTGYGFIDSATGGIRKKQLYLHAGFGGHLKSTMMLNMVLNASVDGGWNPLVFSSEMPQEDIMFSLIAMHSANPKFATTHPPLNAFRLILGRMTAAEEAFYADVSDDLINNKNHGIIRVVDASEFTTFGSVMQRSVREHSKLEVDEIWVDYLTRLPPDLKYKGLSITEARNETLADAKRFAMAFDHGRGVAVCSPFQVNREGYKKAKVSEGRMDKTALAQYNAAEKEADIISYIFYDEEEKATSEPKVGMLKSRWGEMHYKPISLFIEPDSRRIFDLSSGMSGGNAMPTVDVGGVEL
;
A
#
# COMPACT_ATOMS: atom_id res chain seq x y z
N VAL A 1 11.95 -0.84 6.50
CA VAL A 1 11.53 -1.30 5.17
C VAL A 1 11.41 -0.08 4.25
N MET A 2 12.02 -0.13 3.07
CA MET A 2 11.84 0.91 2.06
C MET A 2 10.51 0.71 1.35
N THR A 3 9.80 1.82 1.08
CA THR A 3 8.50 1.77 0.41
C THR A 3 8.62 1.68 -1.11
N GLY A 4 9.81 2.01 -1.64
CA GLY A 4 10.08 2.15 -3.08
C GLY A 4 9.62 3.48 -3.66
N TYR A 5 9.21 4.44 -2.82
CA TYR A 5 8.78 5.77 -3.25
C TYR A 5 9.64 6.86 -2.61
N GLY A 6 10.37 7.59 -3.45
CA GLY A 6 11.34 8.59 -3.02
C GLY A 6 10.76 9.67 -2.12
N PHE A 7 9.51 10.05 -2.31
CA PHE A 7 8.87 11.08 -1.47
C PHE A 7 8.65 10.66 0.00
N ILE A 8 8.59 9.35 0.27
CA ILE A 8 8.56 8.81 1.64
C ILE A 8 9.99 8.48 2.07
N ASP A 9 10.69 7.70 1.26
CA ASP A 9 11.95 7.07 1.65
C ASP A 9 13.06 8.10 1.86
N SER A 10 13.14 9.16 1.04
CA SER A 10 14.09 10.25 1.24
C SER A 10 13.79 11.07 2.50
N ALA A 11 12.52 11.26 2.81
CA ALA A 11 12.09 12.05 3.96
C ALA A 11 12.19 11.30 5.30
N THR A 12 12.06 9.96 5.29
CA THR A 12 11.90 9.17 6.52
C THR A 12 12.94 8.07 6.71
N GLY A 13 13.69 7.75 5.67
CA GLY A 13 14.54 6.56 5.60
C GLY A 13 13.73 5.26 5.55
N GLY A 14 12.53 5.31 4.96
CA GLY A 14 11.57 4.21 4.91
C GLY A 14 10.73 4.06 6.18
N ILE A 15 9.94 3.01 6.26
CA ILE A 15 9.12 2.68 7.44
C ILE A 15 9.96 1.78 8.36
N ARG A 16 10.10 2.19 9.63
CA ARG A 16 10.93 1.47 10.61
C ARG A 16 10.10 0.57 11.52
N LYS A 17 10.72 -0.45 12.10
CA LYS A 17 10.13 -1.21 13.22
C LYS A 17 9.66 -0.23 14.30
N LYS A 18 8.59 -0.56 15.03
CA LYS A 18 7.93 0.26 16.06
C LYS A 18 7.18 1.48 15.55
N GLN A 19 6.97 1.61 14.24
CA GLN A 19 6.19 2.72 13.67
C GLN A 19 4.79 2.27 13.26
N LEU A 20 3.85 3.20 13.41
CA LEU A 20 2.54 3.15 12.78
C LEU A 20 2.57 4.07 11.55
N TYR A 21 2.40 3.50 10.38
CA TYR A 21 2.30 4.19 9.11
C TYR A 21 0.86 4.18 8.60
N LEU A 22 0.35 5.34 8.21
CA LEU A 22 -0.96 5.47 7.58
C LEU A 22 -0.83 6.05 6.17
N HIS A 23 -1.53 5.42 5.21
CA HIS A 23 -1.62 5.90 3.85
C HIS A 23 -3.01 6.43 3.55
N ALA A 24 -3.18 7.75 3.60
CA ALA A 24 -4.47 8.42 3.53
C ALA A 24 -4.94 8.61 2.09
N GLY A 25 -6.25 8.56 1.87
CA GLY A 25 -6.87 8.88 0.58
C GLY A 25 -8.39 8.80 0.66
N PHE A 26 -9.08 9.39 -0.31
CA PHE A 26 -10.53 9.31 -0.42
C PHE A 26 -10.98 7.96 -1.01
N GLY A 27 -12.26 7.64 -0.93
CA GLY A 27 -12.82 6.43 -1.55
C GLY A 27 -12.53 6.40 -3.06
N GLY A 28 -12.02 5.26 -3.57
CA GLY A 28 -11.65 5.13 -4.99
C GLY A 28 -10.31 5.76 -5.41
N HIS A 29 -9.56 6.36 -4.48
CA HIS A 29 -8.26 7.02 -4.76
C HIS A 29 -7.06 6.09 -4.53
N LEU A 30 -7.08 4.88 -5.06
CA LEU A 30 -5.94 3.95 -5.15
C LEU A 30 -5.23 3.60 -3.82
N LYS A 31 -5.86 3.77 -2.64
CA LYS A 31 -5.22 3.48 -1.34
C LYS A 31 -4.70 2.04 -1.23
N SER A 32 -5.59 1.06 -1.47
CA SER A 32 -5.22 -0.37 -1.43
C SER A 32 -4.25 -0.72 -2.56
N THR A 33 -4.40 -0.09 -3.73
CA THR A 33 -3.44 -0.24 -4.84
C THR A 33 -2.04 0.23 -4.44
N MET A 34 -1.92 1.41 -3.82
CA MET A 34 -0.64 1.93 -3.33
C MET A 34 -0.05 1.05 -2.22
N MET A 35 -0.89 0.56 -1.31
CA MET A 35 -0.50 -0.41 -0.29
C MET A 35 0.14 -1.65 -0.94
N LEU A 36 -0.53 -2.27 -1.91
CA LEU A 36 -0.03 -3.48 -2.57
C LEU A 36 1.27 -3.21 -3.35
N ASN A 37 1.42 -2.03 -3.94
CA ASN A 37 2.69 -1.63 -4.55
C ASN A 37 3.83 -1.52 -3.52
N MET A 38 3.58 -0.95 -2.33
CA MET A 38 4.57 -0.89 -1.25
C MET A 38 4.92 -2.29 -0.72
N VAL A 39 3.92 -3.16 -0.54
CA VAL A 39 4.11 -4.58 -0.18
C VAL A 39 5.00 -5.30 -1.21
N LEU A 40 4.72 -5.08 -2.49
CA LEU A 40 5.48 -5.69 -3.58
C LEU A 40 6.94 -5.18 -3.59
N ASN A 41 7.14 -3.86 -3.48
CA ASN A 41 8.48 -3.27 -3.41
C ASN A 41 9.28 -3.80 -2.20
N ALA A 42 8.65 -3.89 -1.04
CA ALA A 42 9.27 -4.43 0.16
C ALA A 42 9.76 -5.87 -0.05
N SER A 43 8.95 -6.70 -0.69
CA SER A 43 9.30 -8.10 -0.97
C SER A 43 10.33 -8.22 -2.09
N VAL A 44 10.07 -7.64 -3.27
CA VAL A 44 10.87 -7.86 -4.49
C VAL A 44 12.20 -7.11 -4.44
N ASP A 45 12.16 -5.84 -4.04
CA ASP A 45 13.35 -4.97 -4.05
C ASP A 45 14.11 -5.03 -2.73
N GLY A 46 13.41 -5.29 -1.62
CA GLY A 46 13.97 -5.27 -0.28
C GLY A 46 14.22 -6.64 0.34
N GLY A 47 13.66 -7.71 -0.20
CA GLY A 47 13.75 -9.06 0.39
C GLY A 47 13.03 -9.20 1.75
N TRP A 48 12.12 -8.24 2.09
CA TRP A 48 11.35 -8.24 3.33
C TRP A 48 10.12 -9.13 3.25
N ASN A 49 9.67 -9.65 4.39
CA ASN A 49 8.51 -10.55 4.50
C ASN A 49 7.26 -9.80 5.00
N PRO A 50 6.46 -9.18 4.12
CA PRO A 50 5.23 -8.51 4.52
C PRO A 50 4.12 -9.52 4.87
N LEU A 51 3.32 -9.17 5.88
CA LEU A 51 2.11 -9.87 6.28
C LEU A 51 0.90 -8.97 6.05
N VAL A 52 -0.04 -9.40 5.21
CA VAL A 52 -1.16 -8.60 4.75
C VAL A 52 -2.48 -9.16 5.27
N PHE A 53 -3.28 -8.30 5.88
CA PHE A 53 -4.66 -8.55 6.28
C PHE A 53 -5.58 -7.62 5.50
N SER A 54 -6.51 -8.16 4.73
CA SER A 54 -7.53 -7.34 4.06
C SER A 54 -8.92 -7.85 4.37
N SER A 55 -9.78 -6.94 4.82
CA SER A 55 -11.21 -7.17 5.00
C SER A 55 -12.06 -6.68 3.81
N GLU A 56 -11.41 -6.09 2.80
CA GLU A 56 -12.08 -5.54 1.62
C GLU A 56 -11.92 -6.41 0.38
N MET A 57 -10.78 -7.07 0.23
CA MET A 57 -10.45 -7.87 -0.94
C MET A 57 -10.21 -9.33 -0.55
N PRO A 58 -10.75 -10.28 -1.31
CA PRO A 58 -10.40 -11.69 -1.18
C PRO A 58 -8.89 -11.91 -1.33
N GLN A 59 -8.38 -12.95 -0.68
CA GLN A 59 -6.94 -13.30 -0.74
C GLN A 59 -6.47 -13.53 -2.18
N GLU A 60 -7.30 -14.19 -2.99
CA GLU A 60 -7.01 -14.50 -4.39
C GLU A 60 -6.89 -13.23 -5.22
N ASP A 61 -7.79 -12.25 -5.04
CA ASP A 61 -7.76 -10.97 -5.76
C ASP A 61 -6.51 -10.15 -5.42
N ILE A 62 -6.05 -10.23 -4.17
CA ILE A 62 -4.79 -9.61 -3.75
C ILE A 62 -3.62 -10.27 -4.47
N MET A 63 -3.57 -11.61 -4.51
CA MET A 63 -2.49 -12.34 -5.18
C MET A 63 -2.49 -12.06 -6.69
N PHE A 64 -3.64 -12.05 -7.36
CA PHE A 64 -3.74 -11.66 -8.77
C PHE A 64 -3.26 -10.23 -9.02
N SER A 65 -3.62 -9.31 -8.13
CA SER A 65 -3.16 -7.91 -8.22
C SER A 65 -1.64 -7.81 -8.07
N LEU A 66 -1.04 -8.52 -7.11
CA LEU A 66 0.42 -8.53 -6.91
C LEU A 66 1.15 -9.13 -8.11
N ILE A 67 0.64 -10.22 -8.69
CA ILE A 67 1.22 -10.84 -9.89
C ILE A 67 1.10 -9.89 -11.10
N ALA A 68 -0.06 -9.24 -11.28
CA ALA A 68 -0.23 -8.24 -12.33
C ALA A 68 0.76 -7.07 -12.16
N MET A 69 0.89 -6.53 -10.96
CA MET A 69 1.86 -5.47 -10.66
C MET A 69 3.30 -5.92 -10.91
N HIS A 70 3.64 -7.16 -10.55
CA HIS A 70 4.98 -7.73 -10.75
C HIS A 70 5.28 -7.95 -12.23
N SER A 71 4.28 -8.25 -13.06
CA SER A 71 4.46 -8.40 -14.51
C SER A 71 4.96 -7.13 -15.20
N ALA A 72 4.74 -5.95 -14.59
CA ALA A 72 5.27 -4.68 -15.05
C ALA A 72 6.74 -4.42 -14.61
N ASN A 73 7.40 -5.39 -13.97
CA ASN A 73 8.81 -5.25 -13.64
C ASN A 73 9.65 -5.17 -14.94
N PRO A 74 10.61 -4.24 -15.05
CA PRO A 74 11.43 -4.06 -16.24
C PRO A 74 12.10 -5.32 -16.78
N LYS A 75 12.40 -6.30 -15.93
CA LYS A 75 12.97 -7.59 -16.36
C LYS A 75 12.06 -8.37 -17.33
N PHE A 76 10.76 -8.10 -17.32
CA PHE A 76 9.78 -8.72 -18.23
C PHE A 76 9.43 -7.85 -19.44
N ALA A 77 9.93 -6.63 -19.54
CA ALA A 77 9.52 -5.64 -20.57
C ALA A 77 9.68 -6.13 -22.03
N THR A 78 10.60 -7.06 -22.28
CA THR A 78 10.83 -7.65 -23.61
C THR A 78 10.06 -8.94 -23.86
N THR A 79 9.39 -9.50 -22.85
CA THR A 79 8.71 -10.80 -22.91
C THR A 79 7.25 -10.64 -23.31
N HIS A 80 6.54 -9.78 -22.59
CA HIS A 80 5.10 -9.55 -22.80
C HIS A 80 4.71 -8.19 -22.20
N PRO A 81 3.69 -7.49 -22.74
CA PRO A 81 3.09 -6.35 -22.04
C PRO A 81 2.60 -6.73 -20.64
N PRO A 82 2.53 -5.78 -19.69
CA PRO A 82 2.02 -6.06 -18.34
C PRO A 82 0.64 -6.74 -18.37
N LEU A 83 0.43 -7.66 -17.44
CA LEU A 83 -0.85 -8.36 -17.31
C LEU A 83 -1.93 -7.42 -16.80
N ASN A 84 -3.12 -7.53 -17.35
CA ASN A 84 -4.27 -6.76 -16.88
C ASN A 84 -4.87 -7.39 -15.62
N ALA A 85 -4.76 -6.71 -14.48
CA ALA A 85 -5.20 -7.20 -13.17
C ALA A 85 -6.68 -7.60 -13.16
N PHE A 86 -7.55 -6.83 -13.83
CA PHE A 86 -8.98 -7.12 -13.86
C PHE A 86 -9.29 -8.37 -14.71
N ARG A 87 -8.56 -8.59 -15.81
CA ARG A 87 -8.71 -9.80 -16.63
C ARG A 87 -8.24 -11.05 -15.89
N LEU A 88 -7.18 -10.94 -15.08
CA LEU A 88 -6.73 -12.04 -14.20
C LEU A 88 -7.82 -12.43 -13.20
N ILE A 89 -8.38 -11.46 -12.46
CA ILE A 89 -9.45 -11.70 -11.48
C ILE A 89 -10.68 -12.36 -12.14
N LEU A 90 -10.99 -12.01 -13.39
CA LEU A 90 -12.11 -12.58 -14.12
C LEU A 90 -11.79 -13.91 -14.81
N GLY A 91 -10.55 -14.41 -14.73
CA GLY A 91 -10.12 -15.62 -15.45
C GLY A 91 -10.18 -15.49 -16.98
N ARG A 92 -9.96 -14.27 -17.52
CA ARG A 92 -10.06 -13.97 -18.96
C ARG A 92 -8.69 -13.75 -19.58
N MET A 93 -7.83 -14.75 -19.49
CA MET A 93 -6.51 -14.73 -20.09
C MET A 93 -6.50 -15.43 -21.46
N THR A 94 -5.65 -14.96 -22.35
CA THR A 94 -5.24 -15.69 -23.56
C THR A 94 -4.19 -16.73 -23.20
N ALA A 95 -3.95 -17.71 -24.07
CA ALA A 95 -2.90 -18.71 -23.82
C ALA A 95 -1.50 -18.11 -23.66
N ALA A 96 -1.20 -16.98 -24.33
CA ALA A 96 0.07 -16.25 -24.15
C ALA A 96 0.15 -15.58 -22.79
N GLU A 97 -0.96 -14.96 -22.32
CA GLU A 97 -1.03 -14.36 -20.98
C GLU A 97 -0.96 -15.44 -19.88
N GLU A 98 -1.56 -16.62 -20.07
CA GLU A 98 -1.44 -17.74 -19.12
C GLU A 98 0.01 -18.23 -18.99
N ALA A 99 0.74 -18.37 -20.09
CA ALA A 99 2.15 -18.74 -20.05
C ALA A 99 2.97 -17.67 -19.33
N PHE A 100 2.75 -16.40 -19.66
CA PHE A 100 3.45 -15.28 -19.00
C PHE A 100 3.08 -15.15 -17.51
N TYR A 101 1.81 -15.37 -17.15
CA TYR A 101 1.37 -15.44 -15.76
C TYR A 101 2.11 -16.50 -14.97
N ALA A 102 2.34 -17.69 -15.56
CA ALA A 102 3.10 -18.75 -14.90
C ALA A 102 4.54 -18.32 -14.61
N ASP A 103 5.22 -17.69 -15.58
CA ASP A 103 6.60 -17.20 -15.42
C ASP A 103 6.70 -16.12 -14.33
N VAL A 104 5.77 -15.13 -14.36
CA VAL A 104 5.73 -14.05 -13.38
C VAL A 104 5.42 -14.57 -11.98
N SER A 105 4.49 -15.53 -11.88
CA SER A 105 4.12 -16.16 -10.60
C SER A 105 5.26 -16.97 -10.02
N ASP A 106 5.96 -17.75 -10.85
CA ASP A 106 7.13 -18.53 -10.42
C ASP A 106 8.22 -17.61 -9.88
N ASP A 107 8.52 -16.53 -10.59
CA ASP A 107 9.51 -15.56 -10.14
C ASP A 107 9.10 -14.86 -8.84
N LEU A 108 7.83 -14.42 -8.70
CA LEU A 108 7.37 -13.76 -7.47
C LEU A 108 7.45 -14.68 -6.25
N ILE A 109 7.11 -15.97 -6.42
CA ILE A 109 6.96 -16.93 -5.32
C ILE A 109 8.27 -17.65 -5.01
N ASN A 110 9.04 -18.03 -6.03
CA ASN A 110 10.19 -18.95 -5.91
C ASN A 110 11.55 -18.28 -6.03
N ASN A 111 11.61 -16.98 -6.37
CA ASN A 111 12.88 -16.25 -6.43
C ASN A 111 13.44 -16.04 -5.01
N LYS A 112 14.61 -16.65 -4.74
CA LYS A 112 15.25 -16.64 -3.42
C LYS A 112 15.71 -15.25 -2.94
N ASN A 113 15.77 -14.27 -3.84
CA ASN A 113 16.11 -12.90 -3.50
C ASN A 113 14.88 -12.10 -3.02
N HIS A 114 13.69 -12.61 -3.26
CA HIS A 114 12.45 -11.97 -2.82
C HIS A 114 12.10 -12.40 -1.40
N GLY A 115 11.50 -11.47 -0.64
CA GLY A 115 10.81 -11.80 0.58
C GLY A 115 9.47 -12.50 0.32
N ILE A 116 8.95 -13.17 1.32
CA ILE A 116 7.70 -13.93 1.19
C ILE A 116 6.52 -13.06 1.60
N ILE A 117 5.67 -12.71 0.62
CA ILE A 117 4.39 -12.03 0.88
C ILE A 117 3.39 -13.07 1.42
N ARG A 118 2.84 -12.82 2.60
CA ARG A 118 1.78 -13.65 3.17
C ARG A 118 0.49 -12.84 3.27
N VAL A 119 -0.57 -13.36 2.70
CA VAL A 119 -1.91 -12.79 2.78
C VAL A 119 -2.76 -13.68 3.67
N VAL A 120 -3.41 -13.10 4.67
CA VAL A 120 -4.29 -13.82 5.61
C VAL A 120 -5.73 -13.70 5.13
N ASP A 121 -6.41 -14.83 5.01
CA ASP A 121 -7.81 -14.87 4.61
C ASP A 121 -8.71 -14.11 5.60
N ALA A 122 -9.69 -13.37 5.07
CA ALA A 122 -10.59 -12.53 5.87
C ALA A 122 -11.42 -13.32 6.89
N SER A 123 -11.63 -14.62 6.68
CA SER A 123 -12.32 -15.50 7.63
C SER A 123 -11.52 -15.78 8.91
N GLU A 124 -10.20 -15.54 8.88
CA GLU A 124 -9.29 -15.85 9.99
C GLU A 124 -9.11 -14.69 10.98
N PHE A 125 -9.70 -13.54 10.73
CA PHE A 125 -9.66 -12.38 11.63
C PHE A 125 -10.92 -11.54 11.51
N THR A 126 -11.32 -10.89 12.61
CA THR A 126 -12.51 -10.01 12.63
C THR A 126 -12.20 -8.66 13.28
N THR A 127 -11.36 -8.63 14.31
CA THR A 127 -10.99 -7.43 15.06
C THR A 127 -9.47 -7.23 15.01
N PHE A 128 -8.99 -6.07 15.45
CA PHE A 128 -7.54 -5.86 15.55
C PHE A 128 -6.88 -6.80 16.57
N GLY A 129 -7.58 -7.20 17.61
CA GLY A 129 -7.10 -8.22 18.55
C GLY A 129 -6.79 -9.56 17.89
N SER A 130 -7.64 -10.00 16.95
CA SER A 130 -7.37 -11.23 16.18
C SER A 130 -6.23 -11.05 15.16
N VAL A 131 -6.08 -9.86 14.57
CA VAL A 131 -4.92 -9.50 13.72
C VAL A 131 -3.62 -9.62 14.53
N MET A 132 -3.58 -9.06 15.75
CA MET A 132 -2.40 -9.16 16.63
C MET A 132 -2.02 -10.61 16.93
N GLN A 133 -2.99 -11.44 17.31
CA GLN A 133 -2.76 -12.86 17.61
C GLN A 133 -2.27 -13.63 16.40
N ARG A 134 -2.88 -13.39 15.24
CA ARG A 134 -2.47 -14.04 13.99
C ARG A 134 -1.06 -13.62 13.59
N SER A 135 -0.71 -12.34 13.73
CA SER A 135 0.62 -11.82 13.41
C SER A 135 1.72 -12.49 14.23
N VAL A 136 1.50 -12.68 15.53
CA VAL A 136 2.46 -13.41 16.40
C VAL A 136 2.62 -14.86 15.94
N ARG A 137 1.53 -15.55 15.59
CA ARG A 137 1.58 -16.93 15.08
C ARG A 137 2.29 -17.03 13.73
N GLU A 138 2.08 -16.08 12.83
CA GLU A 138 2.80 -16.07 11.55
C GLU A 138 4.28 -15.76 11.72
N HIS A 139 4.63 -14.83 12.62
CA HIS A 139 6.01 -14.50 12.93
C HIS A 139 6.77 -15.70 13.50
N SER A 140 6.13 -16.59 14.27
CA SER A 140 6.78 -17.81 14.81
C SER A 140 7.13 -18.84 13.73
N LYS A 141 6.51 -18.77 12.54
CA LYS A 141 6.81 -19.64 11.40
C LYS A 141 7.88 -19.05 10.50
N LEU A 142 7.81 -17.77 10.25
CA LEU A 142 8.73 -17.01 9.42
C LEU A 142 8.73 -15.55 9.89
N GLU A 143 9.90 -14.93 10.00
CA GLU A 143 10.02 -13.52 10.43
C GLU A 143 9.08 -12.64 9.63
N VAL A 144 8.35 -11.77 10.33
CA VAL A 144 7.49 -10.73 9.75
C VAL A 144 8.21 -9.40 9.93
N ASP A 145 8.43 -8.69 8.83
CA ASP A 145 9.13 -7.40 8.83
C ASP A 145 8.18 -6.21 8.89
N GLU A 146 6.99 -6.38 8.30
CA GLU A 146 5.91 -5.39 8.33
C GLU A 146 4.54 -6.05 8.29
N ILE A 147 3.55 -5.38 8.88
CA ILE A 147 2.16 -5.85 8.95
C ILE A 147 1.27 -4.79 8.30
N TRP A 148 0.57 -5.16 7.25
CA TRP A 148 -0.41 -4.33 6.57
C TRP A 148 -1.83 -4.75 6.92
N VAL A 149 -2.68 -3.78 7.26
CA VAL A 149 -4.09 -4.02 7.60
C VAL A 149 -4.97 -3.11 6.74
N ASP A 150 -5.72 -3.66 5.81
CA ASP A 150 -6.59 -2.93 4.88
C ASP A 150 -8.06 -3.04 5.31
N TYR A 151 -8.61 -2.06 6.05
CA TYR A 151 -7.88 -1.03 6.79
C TYR A 151 -8.33 -1.02 8.26
N LEU A 152 -7.45 -0.60 9.15
CA LEU A 152 -7.64 -0.65 10.61
C LEU A 152 -8.98 -0.07 11.09
N THR A 153 -9.40 1.07 10.57
CA THR A 153 -10.61 1.76 11.01
C THR A 153 -11.91 1.14 10.48
N ARG A 154 -11.83 0.12 9.62
CA ARG A 154 -13.00 -0.64 9.16
C ARG A 154 -13.25 -1.88 10.00
N LEU A 155 -12.23 -2.42 10.62
CA LEU A 155 -12.38 -3.57 11.49
C LEU A 155 -13.41 -3.28 12.59
N PRO A 156 -14.27 -4.23 12.92
CA PRO A 156 -15.12 -4.14 14.10
C PRO A 156 -14.25 -3.89 15.35
N PRO A 157 -14.69 -3.01 16.26
CA PRO A 157 -13.97 -2.78 17.51
C PRO A 157 -13.88 -4.04 18.35
N ASP A 158 -12.78 -4.19 19.07
CA ASP A 158 -12.62 -5.26 20.06
C ASP A 158 -13.65 -5.14 21.19
N LEU A 159 -14.07 -6.28 21.76
CA LEU A 159 -15.04 -6.33 22.85
C LEU A 159 -14.68 -5.48 24.07
N LYS A 160 -13.38 -5.24 24.30
CA LYS A 160 -12.87 -4.38 25.37
C LYS A 160 -13.34 -2.93 25.23
N TYR A 161 -13.77 -2.51 24.04
CA TYR A 161 -14.29 -1.18 23.74
C TYR A 161 -15.81 -1.09 23.72
N LYS A 162 -16.50 -2.13 24.24
CA LYS A 162 -17.94 -2.12 24.40
C LYS A 162 -18.38 -0.93 25.26
N GLY A 163 -19.30 -0.14 24.73
CA GLY A 163 -19.83 1.06 25.41
C GLY A 163 -19.23 2.38 24.93
N LEU A 164 -18.14 2.36 24.16
CA LEU A 164 -17.64 3.54 23.45
C LEU A 164 -18.46 3.78 22.17
N SER A 165 -18.51 5.04 21.73
CA SER A 165 -18.97 5.33 20.38
C SER A 165 -18.06 4.68 19.35
N ILE A 166 -18.56 4.45 18.14
CA ILE A 166 -17.78 3.82 17.07
C ILE A 166 -16.50 4.63 16.73
N THR A 167 -16.56 5.95 16.83
CA THR A 167 -15.40 6.82 16.58
C THR A 167 -14.36 6.70 17.69
N GLU A 168 -14.78 6.69 18.95
CA GLU A 168 -13.88 6.47 20.08
C GLU A 168 -13.21 5.09 20.01
N ALA A 169 -13.99 4.04 19.76
CA ALA A 169 -13.47 2.68 19.64
C ALA A 169 -12.44 2.54 18.49
N ARG A 170 -12.67 3.21 17.36
CA ARG A 170 -11.70 3.24 16.25
C ARG A 170 -10.43 4.05 16.58
N ASN A 171 -10.55 5.12 17.35
CA ASN A 171 -9.40 5.84 17.86
C ASN A 171 -8.56 4.94 18.79
N GLU A 172 -9.21 4.16 19.66
CA GLU A 172 -8.50 3.19 20.49
C GLU A 172 -7.85 2.06 19.67
N THR A 173 -8.47 1.61 18.59
CA THR A 173 -7.85 0.64 17.66
C THR A 173 -6.56 1.19 17.05
N LEU A 174 -6.50 2.46 16.67
CA LEU A 174 -5.28 3.10 16.18
C LEU A 174 -4.20 3.19 17.27
N ALA A 175 -4.59 3.51 18.50
CA ALA A 175 -3.67 3.51 19.63
C ALA A 175 -3.15 2.10 19.96
N ASP A 176 -4.01 1.07 19.87
CA ASP A 176 -3.59 -0.32 20.00
C ASP A 176 -2.61 -0.73 18.90
N ALA A 177 -2.84 -0.30 17.66
CA ALA A 177 -1.94 -0.59 16.56
C ALA A 177 -0.53 -0.01 16.81
N LYS A 178 -0.46 1.21 17.36
CA LYS A 178 0.83 1.82 17.77
C LYS A 178 1.48 1.06 18.93
N ARG A 179 0.71 0.69 19.96
CA ARG A 179 1.22 -0.10 21.10
C ARG A 179 1.74 -1.45 20.63
N PHE A 180 1.00 -2.12 19.75
CA PHE A 180 1.40 -3.41 19.18
C PHE A 180 2.68 -3.30 18.34
N ALA A 181 2.79 -2.27 17.48
CA ALA A 181 4.00 -2.02 16.71
C ALA A 181 5.25 -1.92 17.60
N MET A 182 5.12 -1.32 18.78
CA MET A 182 6.22 -1.18 19.73
C MET A 182 6.53 -2.45 20.53
N ALA A 183 5.49 -3.20 20.92
CA ALA A 183 5.62 -4.34 21.84
C ALA A 183 5.89 -5.67 21.12
N PHE A 184 5.66 -5.74 19.80
CA PHE A 184 5.81 -6.96 19.00
C PHE A 184 7.19 -7.61 19.21
N ASP A 185 7.21 -8.95 19.18
CA ASP A 185 8.42 -9.75 19.29
C ASP A 185 9.30 -9.31 20.48
N HIS A 186 8.74 -9.42 21.69
CA HIS A 186 9.44 -9.09 22.95
C HIS A 186 10.03 -7.65 22.97
N GLY A 187 9.37 -6.71 22.28
CA GLY A 187 9.79 -5.32 22.22
C GLY A 187 10.81 -4.99 21.13
N ARG A 188 11.15 -5.95 20.25
CA ARG A 188 11.93 -5.64 19.03
C ARG A 188 11.12 -4.77 18.09
N GLY A 189 9.80 -4.96 18.08
CA GLY A 189 8.84 -4.20 17.31
C GLY A 189 8.73 -4.63 15.85
N VAL A 190 7.66 -4.16 15.22
CA VAL A 190 7.35 -4.36 13.79
C VAL A 190 6.77 -3.05 13.23
N ALA A 191 6.88 -2.83 11.92
CA ALA A 191 6.10 -1.78 11.27
C ALA A 191 4.63 -2.22 11.16
N VAL A 192 3.69 -1.38 11.60
CA VAL A 192 2.25 -1.59 11.36
C VAL A 192 1.77 -0.51 10.41
N CYS A 193 1.17 -0.93 9.31
CA CYS A 193 0.82 -0.09 8.19
C CYS A 193 -0.66 -0.25 7.85
N SER A 194 -1.33 0.84 7.46
CA SER A 194 -2.73 0.75 7.04
C SER A 194 -3.10 1.84 6.05
N PRO A 195 -3.86 1.53 5.00
CA PRO A 195 -4.67 2.52 4.31
C PRO A 195 -5.59 3.24 5.29
N PHE A 196 -5.89 4.51 5.01
CA PHE A 196 -6.72 5.36 5.87
C PHE A 196 -7.65 6.22 5.03
N GLN A 197 -8.95 6.23 5.36
CA GLN A 197 -9.91 7.00 4.61
C GLN A 197 -10.05 8.42 5.16
N VAL A 198 -9.82 9.43 4.31
CA VAL A 198 -10.03 10.84 4.64
C VAL A 198 -11.51 11.21 4.58
N ASN A 199 -11.88 12.29 5.29
CA ASN A 199 -13.23 12.82 5.27
C ASN A 199 -13.53 13.62 3.98
N ARG A 200 -14.82 13.90 3.74
CA ARG A 200 -15.27 14.62 2.53
C ARG A 200 -14.78 16.07 2.47
N GLU A 201 -14.57 16.71 3.60
CA GLU A 201 -14.09 18.09 3.65
C GLU A 201 -12.64 18.17 3.19
N GLY A 202 -11.79 17.26 3.69
CA GLY A 202 -10.40 17.13 3.23
C GLY A 202 -10.30 16.85 1.73
N TYR A 203 -11.19 16.00 1.19
CA TYR A 203 -11.25 15.78 -0.25
C TYR A 203 -11.60 17.05 -1.04
N LYS A 204 -12.65 17.80 -0.62
CA LYS A 204 -13.04 19.04 -1.29
C LYS A 204 -11.91 20.08 -1.28
N LYS A 205 -11.19 20.21 -0.17
CA LYS A 205 -10.03 21.09 -0.07
C LYS A 205 -8.90 20.64 -1.00
N ALA A 206 -8.60 19.35 -1.03
CA ALA A 206 -7.56 18.82 -1.91
C ALA A 206 -7.88 19.08 -3.39
N LYS A 207 -9.15 18.94 -3.79
CA LYS A 207 -9.59 19.20 -5.16
C LYS A 207 -9.32 20.65 -5.63
N VAL A 208 -9.54 21.64 -4.76
CA VAL A 208 -9.26 23.05 -5.08
C VAL A 208 -7.80 23.46 -4.87
N SER A 209 -6.99 22.59 -4.31
CA SER A 209 -5.56 22.80 -4.00
C SER A 209 -4.65 21.87 -4.81
N GLU A 210 -5.03 21.55 -6.04
CA GLU A 210 -4.26 20.73 -6.98
C GLU A 210 -3.78 19.38 -6.41
N GLY A 211 -4.65 18.72 -5.61
CA GLY A 211 -4.37 17.44 -4.97
C GLY A 211 -3.64 17.55 -3.63
N ARG A 212 -3.37 18.77 -3.14
CA ARG A 212 -2.72 18.96 -1.82
C ARG A 212 -3.71 18.73 -0.69
N MET A 213 -3.44 17.75 0.15
CA MET A 213 -4.18 17.51 1.40
C MET A 213 -3.55 18.25 2.59
N ASP A 214 -4.36 18.60 3.56
CA ASP A 214 -3.95 19.10 4.87
C ASP A 214 -4.46 18.21 6.01
N LYS A 215 -4.03 18.46 7.23
CA LYS A 215 -4.41 17.65 8.41
C LYS A 215 -5.90 17.67 8.73
N THR A 216 -6.68 18.62 8.21
CA THR A 216 -8.14 18.64 8.41
C THR A 216 -8.82 17.44 7.73
N ALA A 217 -8.15 16.81 6.76
CA ALA A 217 -8.60 15.56 6.15
C ALA A 217 -8.68 14.39 7.17
N LEU A 218 -7.95 14.47 8.28
CA LEU A 218 -7.90 13.46 9.34
C LEU A 218 -8.88 13.76 10.50
N ALA A 219 -9.60 14.88 10.49
CA ALA A 219 -10.33 15.44 11.64
C ALA A 219 -11.35 14.48 12.29
N GLN A 220 -11.81 13.46 11.59
CA GLN A 220 -12.72 12.45 12.15
C GLN A 220 -12.02 11.53 13.17
N TYR A 221 -10.70 11.35 13.05
CA TYR A 221 -9.90 10.44 13.87
C TYR A 221 -8.67 11.15 14.44
N ASN A 222 -8.84 11.79 15.61
CA ASN A 222 -7.74 12.48 16.30
C ASN A 222 -6.56 11.56 16.63
N ALA A 223 -6.83 10.26 16.87
CA ALA A 223 -5.78 9.28 17.12
C ALA A 223 -4.88 9.06 15.90
N ALA A 224 -5.39 9.20 14.66
CA ALA A 224 -4.54 9.08 13.48
C ALA A 224 -3.41 10.12 13.51
N GLU A 225 -3.72 11.37 13.84
CA GLU A 225 -2.69 12.41 13.96
C GLU A 225 -1.77 12.20 15.19
N LYS A 226 -2.28 11.71 16.31
CA LYS A 226 -1.49 11.50 17.52
C LYS A 226 -0.58 10.30 17.42
N GLU A 227 -1.12 9.14 17.04
CA GLU A 227 -0.46 7.84 17.17
C GLU A 227 0.43 7.50 15.97
N ALA A 228 0.02 7.85 14.73
CA ALA A 228 0.85 7.56 13.57
C ALA A 228 2.18 8.31 13.61
N ASP A 229 3.23 7.64 13.20
CA ASP A 229 4.58 8.22 13.06
C ASP A 229 4.75 8.89 11.70
N ILE A 230 4.17 8.29 10.68
CA ILE A 230 4.18 8.77 9.29
C ILE A 230 2.76 8.70 8.75
N ILE A 231 2.31 9.75 8.08
CA ILE A 231 1.05 9.77 7.33
C ILE A 231 1.37 10.34 5.95
N SER A 232 1.30 9.50 4.94
CA SER A 232 1.29 9.92 3.53
C SER A 232 -0.13 9.98 3.00
N TYR A 233 -0.31 10.55 1.81
CA TYR A 233 -1.62 10.55 1.15
C TYR A 233 -1.48 10.34 -0.36
N ILE A 234 -2.59 9.88 -0.96
CA ILE A 234 -2.77 9.80 -2.40
C ILE A 234 -4.06 10.52 -2.81
N PHE A 235 -3.97 11.30 -3.88
CA PHE A 235 -5.08 11.97 -4.53
C PHE A 235 -5.15 11.51 -5.99
N TYR A 236 -6.32 11.04 -6.42
CA TYR A 236 -6.53 10.48 -7.76
C TYR A 236 -7.98 10.72 -8.18
N ASP A 237 -8.26 11.94 -8.63
CA ASP A 237 -9.57 12.36 -9.13
C ASP A 237 -9.63 12.21 -10.66
N GLU A 238 -10.60 12.79 -11.31
CA GLU A 238 -10.85 12.61 -12.75
C GLU A 238 -9.71 13.15 -13.62
N GLU A 239 -9.07 14.25 -13.23
CA GLU A 239 -7.92 14.81 -13.93
C GLU A 239 -6.71 13.87 -13.88
N GLU A 240 -6.38 13.37 -12.70
CA GLU A 240 -5.28 12.43 -12.53
C GLU A 240 -5.55 11.07 -13.20
N LYS A 241 -6.82 10.66 -13.26
CA LYS A 241 -7.23 9.45 -14.01
C LYS A 241 -7.01 9.60 -15.50
N ALA A 242 -7.30 10.75 -16.07
CA ALA A 242 -7.12 11.02 -17.49
C ALA A 242 -5.65 10.95 -17.94
N THR A 243 -4.72 11.33 -17.04
CA THR A 243 -3.28 11.30 -17.29
C THR A 243 -2.57 10.08 -16.70
N SER A 244 -3.28 9.24 -15.93
CA SER A 244 -2.69 8.16 -15.13
C SER A 244 -1.63 8.64 -14.13
N GLU A 245 -1.77 9.87 -13.61
CA GLU A 245 -0.80 10.53 -12.73
C GLU A 245 -1.38 10.81 -11.33
N PRO A 246 -1.46 9.81 -10.43
CA PRO A 246 -1.84 10.07 -9.05
C PRO A 246 -0.87 11.02 -8.37
N LYS A 247 -1.41 11.97 -7.61
CA LYS A 247 -0.63 12.90 -6.78
C LYS A 247 -0.48 12.35 -5.37
N VAL A 248 0.72 12.41 -4.83
CA VAL A 248 1.06 11.92 -3.50
C VAL A 248 1.78 12.97 -2.69
N GLY A 249 1.71 12.85 -1.36
CA GLY A 249 2.44 13.73 -0.46
C GLY A 249 2.38 13.23 0.98
N MET A 250 2.84 14.05 1.91
CA MET A 250 2.92 13.72 3.33
C MET A 250 2.09 14.68 4.17
N LEU A 251 1.33 14.15 5.14
CA LEU A 251 0.60 14.92 6.15
C LEU A 251 1.34 14.96 7.49
N LYS A 252 2.14 13.94 7.78
CA LYS A 252 2.93 13.84 9.00
C LYS A 252 4.21 13.04 8.78
N SER A 253 5.29 13.52 9.34
CA SER A 253 6.51 12.78 9.63
C SER A 253 7.00 13.16 11.01
N ARG A 254 7.18 12.17 11.91
CA ARG A 254 7.68 12.42 13.28
C ARG A 254 9.19 12.64 13.30
N TRP A 255 9.92 12.06 12.35
CA TRP A 255 11.38 11.95 12.38
C TRP A 255 12.04 12.33 11.05
N GLY A 256 11.42 13.17 10.24
CA GLY A 256 11.98 13.51 8.95
C GLY A 256 11.44 14.82 8.42
N GLU A 257 11.95 15.20 7.27
CA GLU A 257 11.44 16.34 6.54
C GLU A 257 10.08 16.04 5.92
N MET A 258 9.30 17.07 5.68
CA MET A 258 8.01 16.95 5.00
C MET A 258 8.06 17.66 3.66
N HIS A 259 7.71 16.96 2.60
CA HIS A 259 7.45 17.58 1.30
C HIS A 259 6.05 18.18 1.30
N TYR A 260 5.96 19.51 1.27
CA TYR A 260 4.69 20.24 1.34
C TYR A 260 3.95 20.30 -0.01
N LYS A 261 4.62 20.06 -1.12
CA LYS A 261 4.03 20.03 -2.46
C LYS A 261 3.72 18.59 -2.85
N PRO A 262 2.54 18.33 -3.44
CA PRO A 262 2.28 17.01 -4.01
C PRO A 262 3.25 16.69 -5.14
N ILE A 263 3.56 15.42 -5.28
CA ILE A 263 4.42 14.87 -6.34
C ILE A 263 3.54 13.97 -7.19
N SER A 264 3.66 14.05 -8.52
CA SER A 264 3.00 13.10 -9.42
C SER A 264 3.79 11.81 -9.51
N LEU A 265 3.07 10.69 -9.41
CA LEU A 265 3.55 9.36 -9.77
C LEU A 265 2.88 8.96 -11.10
N PHE A 266 3.26 7.83 -11.65
CA PHE A 266 2.60 7.24 -12.81
C PHE A 266 2.02 5.88 -12.45
N ILE A 267 0.76 5.63 -12.82
CA ILE A 267 0.15 4.30 -12.71
C ILE A 267 0.01 3.67 -14.08
N GLU A 268 0.58 2.49 -14.26
CA GLU A 268 0.34 1.66 -15.42
C GLU A 268 -1.09 1.08 -15.32
N PRO A 269 -1.98 1.39 -16.31
CA PRO A 269 -3.41 1.14 -16.14
C PRO A 269 -3.80 -0.34 -16.04
N ASP A 270 -3.13 -1.22 -16.77
CA ASP A 270 -3.46 -2.63 -16.85
C ASP A 270 -3.03 -3.39 -15.60
N SER A 271 -1.78 -3.31 -15.22
CA SER A 271 -1.23 -4.00 -14.06
C SER A 271 -1.49 -3.28 -12.73
N ARG A 272 -1.87 -2.00 -12.75
CA ARG A 272 -2.01 -1.13 -11.58
C ARG A 272 -0.68 -0.90 -10.85
N ARG A 273 0.46 -1.12 -11.54
CA ARG A 273 1.77 -0.79 -11.02
C ARG A 273 1.96 0.71 -10.95
N ILE A 274 2.39 1.23 -9.80
CA ILE A 274 2.68 2.66 -9.60
C ILE A 274 4.19 2.86 -9.60
N PHE A 275 4.66 3.79 -10.41
CA PHE A 275 6.07 4.14 -10.58
C PHE A 275 6.36 5.55 -10.05
N ASP A 276 7.49 5.71 -9.40
CA ASP A 276 8.03 7.02 -9.02
C ASP A 276 8.94 7.55 -10.15
N LEU A 277 8.45 8.53 -10.88
CA LEU A 277 9.18 9.14 -11.99
C LEU A 277 10.29 10.08 -11.54
N SER A 278 10.26 10.53 -10.28
CA SER A 278 11.24 11.50 -9.73
C SER A 278 12.51 10.83 -9.22
N SER A 279 12.47 9.54 -8.93
CA SER A 279 13.63 8.74 -8.58
C SER A 279 14.42 8.41 -9.83
N GLY A 280 15.11 9.40 -10.41
CA GLY A 280 15.96 9.22 -11.58
C GLY A 280 16.86 8.00 -11.40
N MET A 281 16.52 6.94 -12.10
CA MET A 281 17.29 5.74 -12.49
C MET A 281 18.58 5.44 -11.70
N SER A 282 18.44 5.16 -10.40
CA SER A 282 19.47 4.44 -9.67
C SER A 282 18.90 3.11 -9.17
N GLY A 283 18.65 2.20 -10.11
CA GLY A 283 18.14 0.87 -9.86
C GLY A 283 17.06 0.46 -10.87
N GLY A 284 17.44 0.15 -12.09
CA GLY A 284 16.75 -0.82 -12.95
C GLY A 284 15.36 -0.51 -13.53
N ASN A 285 14.73 0.63 -13.30
CA ASN A 285 13.37 0.89 -13.77
C ASN A 285 13.36 1.92 -14.94
N ALA A 286 13.79 1.52 -16.13
CA ALA A 286 13.48 2.27 -17.35
C ALA A 286 12.01 2.07 -17.71
N MET A 287 11.29 3.17 -17.98
CA MET A 287 9.94 3.11 -18.56
C MET A 287 9.92 2.28 -19.84
N PRO A 288 8.90 1.44 -20.08
CA PRO A 288 8.58 1.05 -21.43
C PRO A 288 8.18 2.32 -22.20
N THR A 289 8.91 2.66 -23.27
CA THR A 289 8.54 3.72 -24.20
C THR A 289 7.21 3.31 -24.84
N VAL A 290 6.12 3.99 -24.48
CA VAL A 290 4.87 3.89 -25.23
C VAL A 290 5.10 4.62 -26.55
N ASP A 291 5.27 3.88 -27.62
CA ASP A 291 5.27 4.41 -28.97
C ASP A 291 3.83 4.87 -29.27
N VAL A 292 3.58 6.17 -29.10
CA VAL A 292 2.35 6.80 -29.60
C VAL A 292 2.54 6.94 -31.11
N GLY A 293 2.18 5.86 -31.83
CA GLY A 293 2.15 5.85 -33.28
C GLY A 293 1.43 7.08 -33.80
N GLY A 294 2.16 7.87 -34.61
CA GLY A 294 1.70 9.12 -35.18
C GLY A 294 0.40 8.95 -35.97
N VAL A 295 -0.59 9.73 -35.58
CA VAL A 295 -1.72 10.06 -36.45
C VAL A 295 -1.29 11.32 -37.20
N GLU A 296 -0.89 11.15 -38.45
CA GLU A 296 -0.84 12.25 -39.41
C GLU A 296 -2.27 12.69 -39.73
N LEU A 297 -2.49 13.99 -39.63
CA LEU A 297 -3.71 14.66 -40.10
C LEU A 297 -3.66 14.85 -41.62
#